data_bb3bf1346795bfc367651335515b0e7a
#
_entry.id   bb3bf1346795bfc367651335515b0e7a
#
_cell.length_a   1.000
_cell.length_b   1.000
_cell.length_c   1.000
_cell.angle_alpha   90.00
_cell.angle_beta   90.00
_cell.angle_gamma   90.00
#
_symmetry.space_group_name_H-M   'P 1'
#
loop_
_entity.id
_entity.type
_entity.pdbx_description
1 polymer ?
#
loop_
_entity_poly.entity_id
_entity_poly.type
_entity_poly.pdbx_seq_one_letter_code
_entity_poly.pdbx_strand_id
1 'polypeptide(L)'
;MLRGKIFQKGDTLIEVLFAVTVFSLVVVGALSIMNSSTAVAERALETTLVRNQIDAQAEALRYIHDSYIATYPNPVVGQPSAEWSTKIVTNEATGATKFGTCTPPTNAFVVNTGNDKVESRSVITTDVQSYAQLRLNPTVSSEGLWVEAIKSNSSNKYIDFHIRACWYSQGLNTPMTLGTIVRLYEP
;
A
#
# COMPACT_ATOMS: atom_id res chain seq x y z
N MET A 1 24.51 78.93 -11.50
CA MET A 1 25.44 77.81 -11.28
C MET A 1 24.60 76.52 -11.26
N LEU A 2 24.51 75.81 -12.38
CA LEU A 2 23.83 74.51 -12.49
C LEU A 2 24.85 73.42 -12.20
N ARG A 3 24.68 72.75 -11.07
CA ARG A 3 25.54 71.64 -10.62
C ARG A 3 25.03 70.38 -11.36
N GLY A 4 25.80 69.97 -12.39
CA GLY A 4 25.50 68.74 -13.12
C GLY A 4 25.56 67.51 -12.18
N LYS A 5 24.47 66.72 -12.14
CA LYS A 5 24.44 65.40 -11.52
C LYS A 5 25.33 64.46 -12.34
N ILE A 6 26.44 64.06 -11.75
CA ILE A 6 27.28 62.99 -12.27
C ILE A 6 26.53 61.68 -11.99
N PHE A 7 25.92 61.09 -13.01
CA PHE A 7 25.39 59.73 -12.96
C PHE A 7 26.58 58.75 -12.92
N GLN A 8 26.81 58.13 -11.80
CA GLN A 8 27.77 57.05 -11.66
C GLN A 8 27.25 55.81 -12.40
N LYS A 9 27.82 55.54 -13.58
CA LYS A 9 27.44 54.40 -14.44
C LYS A 9 27.91 53.03 -13.92
N GLY A 10 28.60 52.96 -12.79
CA GLY A 10 29.10 51.72 -12.21
C GLY A 10 28.17 51.06 -11.17
N ASP A 11 27.33 51.84 -10.50
CA ASP A 11 26.40 51.34 -9.46
C ASP A 11 25.32 50.43 -10.03
N THR A 12 24.81 50.72 -11.21
CA THR A 12 23.74 49.94 -11.86
C THR A 12 24.15 48.52 -12.26
N LEU A 13 25.42 48.30 -12.61
CA LEU A 13 25.90 47.01 -13.06
C LEU A 13 26.05 46.02 -11.86
N ILE A 14 26.55 46.48 -10.72
CA ILE A 14 26.66 45.73 -9.48
C ILE A 14 25.27 45.42 -8.95
N GLU A 15 24.33 46.36 -8.97
CA GLU A 15 22.97 46.20 -8.53
C GLU A 15 22.23 45.14 -9.35
N VAL A 16 22.37 45.14 -10.68
CA VAL A 16 21.78 44.12 -11.56
C VAL A 16 22.40 42.75 -11.30
N LEU A 17 23.70 42.63 -11.14
CA LEU A 17 24.36 41.36 -10.81
C LEU A 17 23.88 40.81 -9.47
N PHE A 18 23.75 41.67 -8.46
CA PHE A 18 23.27 41.27 -7.16
C PHE A 18 21.77 40.83 -7.23
N ALA A 19 20.94 41.57 -7.94
CA ALA A 19 19.55 41.23 -8.14
C ALA A 19 19.39 39.88 -8.85
N VAL A 20 20.15 39.58 -9.90
CA VAL A 20 20.13 38.32 -10.63
C VAL A 20 20.60 37.15 -9.72
N THR A 21 21.65 37.35 -8.92
CA THR A 21 22.09 36.28 -8.00
C THR A 21 21.06 35.98 -6.93
N VAL A 22 20.45 36.98 -6.29
CA VAL A 22 19.41 36.78 -5.29
C VAL A 22 18.19 36.15 -5.94
N PHE A 23 17.76 36.60 -7.12
CA PHE A 23 16.66 36.00 -7.85
C PHE A 23 16.90 34.51 -8.17
N SER A 24 18.11 34.18 -8.64
CA SER A 24 18.51 32.81 -8.95
C SER A 24 18.43 31.89 -7.71
N LEU A 25 18.89 32.36 -6.55
CA LEU A 25 18.83 31.63 -5.29
C LEU A 25 17.37 31.37 -4.86
N VAL A 26 16.50 32.37 -5.02
CA VAL A 26 15.06 32.23 -4.70
C VAL A 26 14.40 31.20 -5.61
N VAL A 27 14.68 31.25 -6.93
CA VAL A 27 14.12 30.29 -7.89
C VAL A 27 14.59 28.87 -7.60
N VAL A 28 15.86 28.65 -7.35
CA VAL A 28 16.39 27.31 -6.99
C VAL A 28 15.77 26.80 -5.70
N GLY A 29 15.63 27.65 -4.68
CA GLY A 29 14.96 27.30 -3.43
C GLY A 29 13.48 26.91 -3.65
N ALA A 30 12.75 27.68 -4.44
CA ALA A 30 11.35 27.40 -4.75
C ALA A 30 11.19 26.08 -5.51
N LEU A 31 12.03 25.78 -6.49
CA LEU A 31 12.02 24.51 -7.22
C LEU A 31 12.31 23.31 -6.31
N SER A 32 13.26 23.47 -5.38
CA SER A 32 13.58 22.41 -4.41
C SER A 32 12.38 22.07 -3.50
N ILE A 33 11.69 23.09 -3.00
CA ILE A 33 10.49 22.91 -2.19
C ILE A 33 9.36 22.27 -3.01
N MET A 34 9.18 22.69 -4.25
CA MET A 34 8.14 22.12 -5.13
C MET A 34 8.36 20.63 -5.37
N ASN A 35 9.60 20.22 -5.68
CA ASN A 35 9.94 18.81 -5.89
C ASN A 35 9.72 17.97 -4.63
N SER A 36 10.07 18.47 -3.46
CA SER A 36 9.83 17.74 -2.20
C SER A 36 8.34 17.62 -1.88
N SER A 37 7.56 18.66 -2.19
CA SER A 37 6.11 18.66 -1.96
C SER A 37 5.39 17.66 -2.86
N THR A 38 5.77 17.54 -4.13
CA THR A 38 5.18 16.54 -5.05
C THR A 38 5.49 15.12 -4.59
N ALA A 39 6.72 14.82 -4.17
CA ALA A 39 7.07 13.49 -3.66
C ALA A 39 6.28 13.11 -2.40
N VAL A 40 6.02 14.07 -1.51
CA VAL A 40 5.18 13.82 -0.32
C VAL A 40 3.72 13.58 -0.70
N ALA A 41 3.19 14.35 -1.67
CA ALA A 41 1.82 14.17 -2.15
C ALA A 41 1.61 12.80 -2.81
N GLU A 42 2.56 12.36 -3.63
CA GLU A 42 2.54 11.03 -4.26
C GLU A 42 2.52 9.91 -3.21
N ARG A 43 3.38 9.98 -2.20
CA ARG A 43 3.40 8.99 -1.10
C ARG A 43 2.10 8.97 -0.30
N ALA A 44 1.49 10.14 -0.07
CA ALA A 44 0.20 10.21 0.60
C ALA A 44 -0.90 9.55 -0.22
N LEU A 45 -0.90 9.76 -1.55
CA LEU A 45 -1.83 9.11 -2.47
C LEU A 45 -1.63 7.59 -2.49
N GLU A 46 -0.38 7.11 -2.63
CA GLU A 46 -0.06 5.68 -2.57
C GLU A 46 -0.57 5.04 -1.28
N THR A 47 -0.28 5.66 -0.13
CA THR A 47 -0.75 5.17 1.18
C THR A 47 -2.27 5.08 1.26
N THR A 48 -2.97 6.06 0.69
CA THR A 48 -4.44 6.06 0.66
C THR A 48 -4.99 4.94 -0.22
N LEU A 49 -4.40 4.73 -1.40
CA LEU A 49 -4.80 3.65 -2.32
C LEU A 49 -4.55 2.27 -1.69
N VAL A 50 -3.39 2.08 -1.06
CA VAL A 50 -3.06 0.84 -0.35
C VAL A 50 -4.05 0.57 0.78
N ARG A 51 -4.38 1.58 1.57
CA ARG A 51 -5.36 1.45 2.66
C ARG A 51 -6.71 1.01 2.13
N ASN A 52 -7.20 1.63 1.06
CA ASN A 52 -8.47 1.25 0.45
C ASN A 52 -8.47 -0.22 -0.02
N GLN A 53 -7.35 -0.72 -0.52
CA GLN A 53 -7.24 -2.13 -0.91
C GLN A 53 -7.19 -3.08 0.28
N ILE A 54 -6.50 -2.71 1.36
CA ILE A 54 -6.50 -3.46 2.61
C ILE A 54 -7.93 -3.54 3.18
N ASP A 55 -8.64 -2.42 3.19
CA ASP A 55 -10.03 -2.36 3.66
C ASP A 55 -10.96 -3.20 2.78
N ALA A 56 -10.78 -3.17 1.46
CA ALA A 56 -11.53 -4.02 0.53
C ALA A 56 -11.29 -5.53 0.80
N GLN A 57 -10.06 -5.93 1.09
CA GLN A 57 -9.76 -7.32 1.49
C GLN A 57 -10.42 -7.68 2.83
N ALA A 58 -10.41 -6.76 3.78
CA ALA A 58 -11.05 -6.96 5.08
C ALA A 58 -12.57 -7.19 4.93
N GLU A 59 -13.23 -6.39 4.10
CA GLU A 59 -14.67 -6.54 3.84
C GLU A 59 -14.98 -7.83 3.06
N ALA A 60 -14.15 -8.17 2.07
CA ALA A 60 -14.31 -9.42 1.34
C ALA A 60 -14.17 -10.65 2.26
N LEU A 61 -13.23 -10.63 3.19
CA LEU A 61 -13.07 -11.69 4.20
C LEU A 61 -14.29 -11.79 5.12
N ARG A 62 -14.84 -10.67 5.58
CA ARG A 62 -16.07 -10.65 6.39
C ARG A 62 -17.24 -11.23 5.61
N TYR A 63 -17.39 -10.86 4.36
CA TYR A 63 -18.45 -11.38 3.50
C TYR A 63 -18.37 -12.89 3.32
N ILE A 64 -17.18 -13.45 3.05
CA ILE A 64 -16.96 -14.90 2.95
C ILE A 64 -17.26 -15.59 4.29
N HIS A 65 -16.82 -15.00 5.40
CA HIS A 65 -17.08 -15.50 6.74
C HIS A 65 -18.57 -15.52 7.07
N ASP A 66 -19.28 -14.43 6.82
CA ASP A 66 -20.72 -14.33 7.09
C ASP A 66 -21.51 -15.34 6.25
N SER A 67 -21.10 -15.55 4.98
CA SER A 67 -21.65 -16.58 4.12
C SER A 67 -21.41 -18.00 4.71
N TYR A 68 -20.22 -18.24 5.27
CA TYR A 68 -19.90 -19.50 5.93
C TYR A 68 -20.74 -19.72 7.20
N ILE A 69 -20.85 -18.72 8.07
CA ILE A 69 -21.66 -18.79 9.30
C ILE A 69 -23.12 -19.07 8.97
N ALA A 70 -23.67 -18.42 7.93
CA ALA A 70 -25.07 -18.61 7.52
C ALA A 70 -25.38 -20.03 7.01
N THR A 71 -24.39 -20.76 6.52
CA THR A 71 -24.56 -22.12 5.96
C THR A 71 -23.95 -23.21 6.83
N TYR A 72 -23.33 -22.87 7.95
CA TYR A 72 -22.73 -23.85 8.86
C TYR A 72 -23.74 -24.85 9.39
N PRO A 73 -23.42 -26.17 9.50
CA PRO A 73 -22.14 -26.81 9.19
C PRO A 73 -21.96 -27.27 7.73
N ASN A 74 -22.89 -26.97 6.84
CA ASN A 74 -22.95 -27.49 5.48
C ASN A 74 -22.70 -26.39 4.45
N PRO A 75 -21.43 -25.99 4.20
CA PRO A 75 -21.11 -24.97 3.21
C PRO A 75 -21.50 -25.42 1.81
N VAL A 76 -22.04 -24.50 1.01
CA VAL A 76 -22.56 -24.82 -0.32
C VAL A 76 -21.44 -24.71 -1.36
N VAL A 77 -21.19 -25.81 -2.07
CA VAL A 77 -20.15 -25.86 -3.12
C VAL A 77 -20.41 -24.80 -4.20
N GLY A 78 -19.40 -24.07 -4.57
CA GLY A 78 -19.47 -22.98 -5.56
C GLY A 78 -19.94 -21.62 -4.97
N GLN A 79 -20.27 -21.57 -3.70
CA GLN A 79 -20.61 -20.34 -2.98
C GLN A 79 -19.41 -19.84 -2.15
N PRO A 80 -19.38 -18.57 -1.72
CA PRO A 80 -18.33 -18.03 -0.86
C PRO A 80 -18.11 -18.83 0.44
N SER A 81 -19.16 -19.45 0.98
CA SER A 81 -19.10 -20.32 2.16
C SER A 81 -18.15 -21.51 1.99
N ALA A 82 -18.07 -22.09 0.79
CA ALA A 82 -17.15 -23.19 0.51
C ALA A 82 -15.68 -22.71 0.43
N GLU A 83 -15.44 -21.47 0.03
CA GLU A 83 -14.08 -20.90 0.00
C GLU A 83 -13.48 -20.81 1.41
N TRP A 84 -14.29 -20.50 2.43
CA TRP A 84 -13.85 -20.49 3.82
C TRP A 84 -13.35 -21.88 4.25
N SER A 85 -14.18 -22.89 4.14
CA SER A 85 -13.89 -24.24 4.63
C SER A 85 -12.80 -24.95 3.84
N THR A 86 -12.69 -24.72 2.54
CA THR A 86 -11.76 -25.44 1.67
C THR A 86 -10.42 -24.75 1.47
N LYS A 87 -10.38 -23.42 1.56
CA LYS A 87 -9.16 -22.67 1.26
C LYS A 87 -8.63 -21.87 2.43
N ILE A 88 -9.47 -21.21 3.20
CA ILE A 88 -9.00 -20.41 4.33
C ILE A 88 -8.52 -21.32 5.45
N VAL A 89 -9.31 -22.29 5.87
CA VAL A 89 -8.95 -23.25 6.93
C VAL A 89 -7.70 -24.07 6.55
N THR A 90 -7.52 -24.41 5.29
CA THR A 90 -6.33 -25.16 4.83
C THR A 90 -5.06 -24.32 4.76
N ASN A 91 -5.18 -22.99 4.72
CA ASN A 91 -4.07 -22.05 4.70
C ASN A 91 -3.73 -21.44 6.07
N GLU A 92 -4.32 -21.95 7.15
CA GLU A 92 -4.01 -21.50 8.51
C GLU A 92 -2.54 -21.75 8.88
N ALA A 93 -1.93 -20.79 9.53
CA ALA A 93 -0.60 -20.89 10.10
C ALA A 93 -0.63 -20.66 11.63
N THR A 94 0.31 -21.23 12.35
CA THR A 94 0.44 -21.07 13.80
C THR A 94 1.09 -19.75 14.21
N GLY A 95 1.75 -19.05 13.28
CA GLY A 95 2.42 -17.79 13.54
C GLY A 95 2.50 -16.90 12.31
N ALA A 96 2.39 -15.60 12.53
CA ALA A 96 2.50 -14.61 11.49
C ALA A 96 3.96 -14.39 11.05
N THR A 97 4.17 -14.06 9.78
CA THR A 97 5.48 -13.59 9.33
C THR A 97 5.85 -12.27 10.00
N LYS A 98 7.15 -11.99 10.10
CA LYS A 98 7.62 -10.73 10.70
C LYS A 98 7.07 -9.55 9.91
N PHE A 99 6.53 -8.57 10.62
CA PHE A 99 6.11 -7.31 10.00
C PHE A 99 7.34 -6.57 9.47
N GLY A 100 7.23 -6.00 8.27
CA GLY A 100 8.34 -5.29 7.62
C GLY A 100 9.17 -6.13 6.65
N THR A 101 8.95 -7.43 6.56
CA THR A 101 9.47 -8.23 5.46
C THR A 101 8.46 -8.26 4.32
N CYS A 102 8.93 -8.00 3.09
CA CYS A 102 8.09 -8.05 1.89
C CYS A 102 8.03 -9.45 1.27
N THR A 103 8.25 -10.47 2.07
CA THR A 103 8.21 -11.86 1.63
C THR A 103 6.96 -12.52 2.21
N PRO A 104 5.94 -12.79 1.39
CA PRO A 104 4.76 -13.50 1.83
C PRO A 104 5.11 -14.96 2.16
N PRO A 105 4.45 -15.56 3.14
CA PRO A 105 4.57 -16.98 3.41
C PRO A 105 3.93 -17.81 2.31
N THR A 106 4.25 -19.11 2.27
CA THR A 106 3.72 -20.04 1.26
C THR A 106 2.22 -20.24 1.33
N ASN A 107 1.62 -19.99 2.49
CA ASN A 107 0.19 -20.07 2.74
C ASN A 107 -0.54 -18.71 2.59
N ALA A 108 0.14 -17.69 2.07
CA ALA A 108 -0.49 -16.41 1.78
C ALA A 108 -1.55 -16.54 0.67
N PHE A 109 -2.60 -15.77 0.79
CA PHE A 109 -3.68 -15.72 -0.19
C PHE A 109 -4.21 -14.29 -0.36
N VAL A 110 -5.10 -14.10 -1.31
CA VAL A 110 -5.92 -12.91 -1.47
C VAL A 110 -7.34 -13.32 -1.79
N VAL A 111 -8.29 -12.47 -1.45
CA VAL A 111 -9.67 -12.60 -1.91
C VAL A 111 -9.83 -11.78 -3.19
N ASN A 112 -10.23 -12.45 -4.26
CA ASN A 112 -10.57 -11.77 -5.50
C ASN A 112 -11.96 -11.14 -5.37
N THR A 113 -12.00 -9.83 -5.17
CA THR A 113 -13.23 -9.07 -4.97
C THR A 113 -14.15 -9.04 -6.18
N GLY A 114 -13.69 -9.50 -7.35
CA GLY A 114 -14.52 -9.56 -8.57
C GLY A 114 -15.34 -10.86 -8.70
N ASN A 115 -14.97 -11.94 -7.99
CA ASN A 115 -15.64 -13.23 -8.06
C ASN A 115 -15.79 -13.94 -6.71
N ASP A 116 -15.43 -13.28 -5.61
CA ASP A 116 -15.50 -13.74 -4.22
C ASP A 116 -14.75 -15.06 -3.96
N LYS A 117 -13.70 -15.35 -4.75
CA LYS A 117 -12.87 -16.54 -4.60
C LYS A 117 -11.58 -16.24 -3.86
N VAL A 118 -11.19 -17.18 -3.02
CA VAL A 118 -9.88 -17.19 -2.38
C VAL A 118 -8.84 -17.77 -3.36
N GLU A 119 -7.85 -17.00 -3.67
CA GLU A 119 -6.75 -17.38 -4.54
C GLU A 119 -5.45 -17.49 -3.74
N SER A 120 -4.87 -18.70 -3.70
CA SER A 120 -3.55 -18.91 -3.09
C SER A 120 -2.48 -18.21 -3.92
N ARG A 121 -1.61 -17.45 -3.26
CA ARG A 121 -0.53 -16.71 -3.92
C ARG A 121 0.82 -17.23 -3.46
N SER A 122 1.40 -18.11 -4.23
CA SER A 122 2.77 -18.60 -4.00
C SER A 122 3.84 -17.64 -4.54
N VAL A 123 3.46 -16.71 -5.41
CA VAL A 123 4.37 -15.72 -5.99
C VAL A 123 3.74 -14.34 -5.87
N ILE A 124 4.23 -13.55 -4.94
CA ILE A 124 3.91 -12.13 -4.87
C ILE A 124 5.13 -11.40 -5.43
N THR A 125 4.91 -10.66 -6.51
CA THR A 125 5.96 -9.84 -7.09
C THR A 125 6.14 -8.61 -6.19
N THR A 126 7.22 -8.58 -5.43
CA THR A 126 7.58 -7.46 -4.55
C THR A 126 8.21 -6.29 -5.30
N ASP A 127 8.51 -6.45 -6.58
CA ASP A 127 9.13 -5.44 -7.44
C ASP A 127 8.14 -4.39 -7.97
N VAL A 128 7.05 -4.14 -7.28
CA VAL A 128 6.11 -3.09 -7.67
C VAL A 128 6.72 -1.74 -7.39
N GLN A 129 7.17 -1.07 -8.43
CA GLN A 129 7.78 0.25 -8.34
C GLN A 129 6.80 1.36 -7.99
N SER A 130 5.49 1.13 -8.11
CA SER A 130 4.47 2.09 -7.70
C SER A 130 3.12 1.39 -7.51
N TYR A 131 2.50 1.58 -6.36
CA TYR A 131 1.15 1.08 -6.06
C TYR A 131 0.07 1.74 -6.93
N ALA A 132 0.35 2.89 -7.50
CA ALA A 132 -0.52 3.55 -8.47
C ALA A 132 -0.66 2.77 -9.80
N GLN A 133 0.21 1.79 -10.06
CA GLN A 133 0.20 0.91 -11.23
C GLN A 133 -0.40 -0.47 -10.97
N LEU A 134 -0.88 -0.73 -9.77
CA LEU A 134 -1.58 -1.97 -9.45
C LEU A 134 -2.85 -2.10 -10.29
N ARG A 135 -2.69 -2.66 -11.45
CA ARG A 135 -3.77 -3.31 -12.16
C ARG A 135 -3.99 -4.64 -11.46
N LEU A 136 -5.14 -4.83 -10.85
CA LEU A 136 -5.67 -6.14 -10.54
C LEU A 136 -5.76 -6.89 -11.87
N ASN A 137 -4.65 -7.50 -12.27
CA ASN A 137 -4.66 -8.43 -13.39
C ASN A 137 -5.32 -9.70 -12.87
N PRO A 138 -6.51 -10.08 -13.35
CA PRO A 138 -7.27 -11.20 -12.81
C PRO A 138 -6.54 -12.53 -12.93
N THR A 139 -5.41 -12.59 -13.61
CA THR A 139 -4.76 -13.84 -13.94
C THR A 139 -3.51 -14.18 -13.13
N VAL A 140 -2.81 -13.25 -12.46
CA VAL A 140 -1.48 -13.68 -11.98
C VAL A 140 -0.97 -13.11 -10.64
N SER A 141 -1.27 -11.91 -10.21
CA SER A 141 -0.55 -11.42 -9.03
C SER A 141 -1.25 -10.27 -8.30
N SER A 142 -1.49 -10.47 -7.01
CA SER A 142 -1.61 -9.31 -6.14
C SER A 142 -0.20 -8.80 -5.90
N GLU A 143 0.16 -7.77 -6.61
CA GLU A 143 1.46 -7.16 -6.44
C GLU A 143 1.49 -6.49 -5.07
N GLY A 144 2.32 -6.99 -4.17
CA GLY A 144 2.55 -6.41 -2.86
C GLY A 144 1.42 -6.50 -1.82
N LEU A 145 0.29 -7.16 -2.09
CA LEU A 145 -0.81 -7.35 -1.14
C LEU A 145 -1.04 -8.84 -0.88
N TRP A 146 -1.15 -9.24 0.40
CA TRP A 146 -1.47 -10.60 0.79
C TRP A 146 -2.19 -10.66 2.14
N VAL A 147 -2.81 -11.79 2.40
CA VAL A 147 -3.48 -12.12 3.65
C VAL A 147 -2.85 -13.39 4.24
N GLU A 148 -2.63 -13.40 5.54
CA GLU A 148 -2.21 -14.56 6.32
C GLU A 148 -3.32 -14.91 7.32
N ALA A 149 -3.81 -16.14 7.30
CA ALA A 149 -4.74 -16.64 8.31
C ALA A 149 -3.94 -17.26 9.46
N ILE A 150 -4.03 -16.68 10.65
CA ILE A 150 -3.26 -17.11 11.81
C ILE A 150 -4.18 -17.65 12.89
N LYS A 151 -3.98 -18.92 13.22
CA LYS A 151 -4.64 -19.60 14.33
C LYS A 151 -3.58 -20.13 15.29
N SER A 152 -3.25 -19.35 16.31
CA SER A 152 -2.17 -19.64 17.24
C SER A 152 -2.33 -20.97 17.98
N ASN A 153 -3.54 -21.43 18.18
CA ASN A 153 -3.87 -22.69 18.81
C ASN A 153 -5.15 -23.28 18.17
N SER A 154 -5.15 -24.58 17.94
CA SER A 154 -6.33 -25.29 17.37
C SER A 154 -7.59 -25.19 18.24
N SER A 155 -7.44 -24.92 19.55
CA SER A 155 -8.56 -24.70 20.46
C SER A 155 -9.17 -23.30 20.39
N ASN A 156 -8.51 -22.36 19.69
CA ASN A 156 -9.05 -21.01 19.51
C ASN A 156 -10.26 -21.04 18.58
N LYS A 157 -11.32 -20.38 19.02
CA LYS A 157 -12.53 -20.19 18.22
C LYS A 157 -12.48 -18.91 17.38
N TYR A 158 -11.30 -18.54 16.94
CA TYR A 158 -11.10 -17.37 16.07
C TYR A 158 -9.84 -17.53 15.23
N ILE A 159 -9.85 -16.84 14.10
CA ILE A 159 -8.71 -16.70 13.20
C ILE A 159 -8.37 -15.21 13.11
N ASP A 160 -7.10 -14.88 13.24
CA ASP A 160 -6.57 -13.54 13.02
C ASP A 160 -6.05 -13.44 11.58
N PHE A 161 -6.69 -12.59 10.79
CA PHE A 161 -6.28 -12.32 9.43
C PHE A 161 -5.36 -11.10 9.39
N HIS A 162 -4.10 -11.34 9.08
CA HIS A 162 -3.11 -10.30 8.88
C HIS A 162 -3.10 -9.90 7.41
N ILE A 163 -3.76 -8.80 7.09
CA ILE A 163 -3.77 -8.23 5.75
C ILE A 163 -2.61 -7.28 5.65
N ARG A 164 -1.72 -7.52 4.71
CA ARG A 164 -0.45 -6.80 4.58
C ARG A 164 -0.23 -6.31 3.16
N ALA A 165 0.39 -5.16 3.06
CA ALA A 165 0.86 -4.59 1.82
C ALA A 165 2.31 -4.16 1.95
N CYS A 166 3.07 -4.36 0.88
CA CYS A 166 4.45 -3.95 0.75
C CYS A 166 4.71 -3.41 -0.65
N TRP A 167 5.31 -2.23 -0.77
CA TRP A 167 5.62 -1.61 -2.06
C TRP A 167 6.82 -0.67 -1.96
N TYR A 168 7.42 -0.38 -3.10
CA TYR A 168 8.46 0.64 -3.20
C TYR A 168 7.85 1.96 -3.66
N SER A 169 7.94 2.98 -2.82
CA SER A 169 7.54 4.34 -3.20
C SER A 169 8.67 5.04 -3.95
N GLN A 170 8.31 5.92 -4.85
CA GLN A 170 9.27 6.64 -5.67
C GLN A 170 10.27 7.43 -4.80
N GLY A 171 11.56 7.25 -5.09
CA GLY A 171 12.66 7.91 -4.36
C GLY A 171 13.00 7.30 -3.01
N LEU A 172 12.44 6.13 -2.64
CA LEU A 172 12.83 5.36 -1.46
C LEU A 172 13.56 4.09 -1.86
N ASN A 173 14.67 3.80 -1.16
CA ASN A 173 15.42 2.55 -1.32
C ASN A 173 14.92 1.43 -0.40
N THR A 174 14.01 1.75 0.52
CA THR A 174 13.42 0.79 1.44
C THR A 174 11.93 0.65 1.14
N PRO A 175 11.39 -0.57 1.18
CA PRO A 175 9.97 -0.78 0.95
C PRO A 175 9.12 -0.14 2.06
N MET A 176 7.98 0.38 1.67
CA MET A 176 6.93 0.79 2.59
C MET A 176 6.04 -0.40 2.91
N THR A 177 5.62 -0.51 4.15
CA THR A 177 4.73 -1.58 4.62
C THR A 177 3.54 -1.00 5.35
N LEU A 178 2.37 -1.54 5.07
CA LEU A 178 1.13 -1.21 5.76
C LEU A 178 0.35 -2.51 6.00
N GLY A 179 -0.42 -2.57 7.08
CA GLY A 179 -1.24 -3.74 7.34
C GLY A 179 -2.27 -3.48 8.42
N THR A 180 -3.23 -4.39 8.49
CA THR A 180 -4.26 -4.46 9.52
C THR A 180 -4.48 -5.90 9.95
N ILE A 181 -5.13 -6.08 11.11
CA ILE A 181 -5.52 -7.39 11.62
C ILE A 181 -7.03 -7.40 11.76
N VAL A 182 -7.66 -8.40 11.18
CA VAL A 182 -9.10 -8.66 11.32
C VAL A 182 -9.27 -9.98 12.05
N ARG A 183 -9.99 -9.98 13.18
CA ARG A 183 -10.33 -11.19 13.92
C ARG A 183 -11.74 -11.62 13.56
N LEU A 184 -11.88 -12.88 13.13
CA LEU A 184 -13.16 -13.50 12.83
C LEU A 184 -13.34 -14.75 13.68
N TYR A 185 -14.55 -14.95 14.23
CA TYR A 185 -14.86 -16.01 15.17
C TYR A 185 -15.53 -17.19 14.46
N GLU A 186 -15.02 -18.37 14.71
CA GLU A 186 -15.65 -19.60 14.23
C GLU A 186 -16.85 -20.00 15.10
N PRO A 187 -17.85 -20.70 14.53
CA PRO A 187 -19.05 -21.12 15.21
C PRO A 187 -18.81 -22.22 16.28
#